data_ce2b2aac614185c798157746f9528bc7
#
_entry.id   ce2b2aac614185c798157746f9528bc7
#
_cell.length_a   1.000
_cell.length_b   1.000
_cell.length_c   1.000
_cell.angle_alpha   90.00
_cell.angle_beta   90.00
_cell.angle_gamma   90.00
#
_symmetry.space_group_name_H-M   'P 1'
#
loop_
_entity.id
_entity.type
_entity.pdbx_description
1 polymer ?
#
loop_
_entity_poly.entity_id
_entity_poly.type
_entity_poly.pdbx_seq_one_letter_code
_entity_poly.pdbx_strand_id
1 'polypeptide(L)'
;MAIETDRLTKRYGNAVTLDALTLRVPEGEIFGLLGHNGAGKTTTVNILTTLLPPSSGTARIGGHDLGRGAAGVRRSIGYLPENVQFYGNLTLEENLLFFAGLSGVDRPRAAVEAALEAVHFTGFGRQRMETFSKGMRQRAGIAQAILHAPAVLFLDEPTSGLDPQGVAHLREVIIGLNREFGMTIFMSTHLLAEVTRTCTSIGILSSGSLIYQNSVAATLQSFPDQESLEEIYLRIEAGAVP
;
A
#
# COMPACT_ATOMS: atom_id res chain seq x y z
N MET A 1 11.27 -11.64 -5.92
CA MET A 1 10.97 -10.25 -5.48
C MET A 1 9.58 -9.85 -5.95
N ALA A 2 8.77 -9.29 -5.05
CA ALA A 2 7.46 -8.80 -5.41
C ALA A 2 7.51 -7.42 -6.10
N ILE A 3 8.41 -6.54 -5.63
CA ILE A 3 8.61 -5.20 -6.20
C ILE A 3 10.11 -4.95 -6.35
N GLU A 4 10.53 -4.49 -7.53
CA GLU A 4 11.88 -4.03 -7.81
C GLU A 4 11.81 -2.74 -8.61
N THR A 5 12.60 -1.73 -8.22
CA THR A 5 12.82 -0.53 -9.03
C THR A 5 14.32 -0.35 -9.28
N ASP A 6 14.67 0.17 -10.45
CA ASP A 6 16.05 0.54 -10.80
C ASP A 6 16.06 1.97 -11.31
N ARG A 7 16.63 2.87 -10.51
CA ARG A 7 16.79 4.31 -10.75
C ARG A 7 15.51 4.98 -11.26
N LEU A 8 14.37 4.62 -10.66
CA LEU A 8 13.07 5.14 -11.04
C LEU A 8 13.00 6.64 -10.77
N THR A 9 12.76 7.44 -11.80
CA THR A 9 12.79 8.90 -11.73
C THR A 9 11.48 9.48 -12.23
N LYS A 10 10.99 10.54 -11.55
CA LYS A 10 9.84 11.33 -12.00
C LYS A 10 10.14 12.81 -11.96
N ARG A 11 9.89 13.46 -13.08
CA ARG A 11 10.02 14.91 -13.25
C ARG A 11 8.68 15.52 -13.67
N TYR A 12 8.39 16.70 -13.15
CA TYR A 12 7.31 17.56 -13.59
C TYR A 12 7.92 18.90 -14.02
N GLY A 13 8.09 19.10 -15.32
CA GLY A 13 8.88 20.21 -15.84
C GLY A 13 10.32 20.15 -15.29
N ASN A 14 10.75 21.20 -14.59
CA ASN A 14 12.09 21.27 -13.98
C ASN A 14 12.14 20.66 -12.57
N ALA A 15 11.00 20.34 -11.95
CA ALA A 15 10.97 19.77 -10.60
C ALA A 15 11.18 18.25 -10.66
N VAL A 16 12.11 17.75 -9.85
CA VAL A 16 12.35 16.31 -9.65
C VAL A 16 11.59 15.89 -8.40
N THR A 17 10.60 14.99 -8.57
CA THR A 17 9.78 14.47 -7.47
C THR A 17 10.28 13.11 -6.98
N LEU A 18 10.84 12.31 -7.90
CA LEU A 18 11.59 11.09 -7.55
C LEU A 18 12.92 11.14 -8.27
N ASP A 19 13.99 10.86 -7.54
CA ASP A 19 15.35 10.88 -8.05
C ASP A 19 16.01 9.51 -7.87
N ALA A 20 16.14 8.79 -8.99
CA ALA A 20 16.84 7.51 -9.09
C ALA A 20 16.45 6.48 -8.00
N LEU A 21 15.15 6.38 -7.64
CA LEU A 21 14.65 5.47 -6.63
C LEU A 21 14.98 4.02 -6.98
N THR A 22 15.82 3.38 -6.17
CA THR A 22 16.15 1.96 -6.28
C THR A 22 15.68 1.25 -5.00
N LEU A 23 14.66 0.38 -5.15
CA LEU A 23 13.93 -0.25 -4.06
C LEU A 23 13.74 -1.74 -4.36
N ARG A 24 13.80 -2.58 -3.35
CA ARG A 24 13.54 -4.02 -3.45
C ARG A 24 12.66 -4.49 -2.31
N VAL A 25 11.50 -5.08 -2.64
CA VAL A 25 10.58 -5.67 -1.66
C VAL A 25 10.44 -7.16 -1.95
N PRO A 26 10.87 -8.04 -1.04
CA PRO A 26 10.65 -9.48 -1.14
C PRO A 26 9.16 -9.84 -1.16
N GLU A 27 8.84 -11.03 -1.63
CA GLU A 27 7.49 -11.60 -1.53
C GLU A 27 7.14 -11.89 -0.07
N GLY A 28 5.87 -11.68 0.29
CA GLY A 28 5.37 -11.91 1.64
C GLY A 28 5.75 -10.84 2.68
N GLU A 29 6.38 -9.74 2.27
CA GLU A 29 6.69 -8.61 3.15
C GLU A 29 5.49 -7.66 3.32
N ILE A 30 5.38 -7.07 4.51
CA ILE A 30 4.61 -5.83 4.72
C ILE A 30 5.62 -4.69 4.75
N PHE A 31 5.75 -3.98 3.64
CA PHE A 31 6.72 -2.90 3.46
C PHE A 31 6.08 -1.53 3.69
N GLY A 32 6.67 -0.74 4.59
CA GLY A 32 6.29 0.65 4.86
C GLY A 32 7.20 1.65 4.15
N LEU A 33 6.66 2.44 3.21
CA LEU A 33 7.36 3.59 2.63
C LEU A 33 7.08 4.83 3.47
N LEU A 34 8.09 5.27 4.22
CA LEU A 34 8.05 6.41 5.12
C LEU A 34 8.57 7.67 4.46
N GLY A 35 8.11 8.82 4.92
CA GLY A 35 8.60 10.12 4.48
C GLY A 35 7.62 11.23 4.84
N HIS A 36 8.11 12.46 4.93
CA HIS A 36 7.27 13.64 5.15
C HIS A 36 6.33 13.90 3.95
N ASN A 37 5.39 14.82 4.11
CA ASN A 37 4.52 15.25 3.00
C ASN A 37 5.37 15.91 1.90
N GLY A 38 5.16 15.48 0.65
CA GLY A 38 5.97 15.94 -0.49
C GLY A 38 7.26 15.14 -0.71
N ALA A 39 7.62 14.16 0.11
CA ALA A 39 8.81 13.31 -0.10
C ALA A 39 8.77 12.46 -1.38
N GLY A 40 7.58 12.28 -2.01
CA GLY A 40 7.41 11.50 -3.23
C GLY A 40 6.67 10.16 -3.05
N LYS A 41 6.13 9.86 -1.85
CA LYS A 41 5.43 8.60 -1.54
C LYS A 41 4.28 8.29 -2.50
N THR A 42 3.29 9.19 -2.60
CA THR A 42 2.14 9.01 -3.51
C THR A 42 2.58 8.95 -4.98
N THR A 43 3.61 9.70 -5.39
CA THR A 43 4.18 9.59 -6.73
C THR A 43 4.76 8.21 -6.97
N THR A 44 5.48 7.64 -5.99
CA THR A 44 6.01 6.27 -6.06
C THR A 44 4.87 5.26 -6.22
N VAL A 45 3.85 5.32 -5.35
CA VAL A 45 2.67 4.45 -5.42
C VAL A 45 1.99 4.56 -6.79
N ASN A 46 1.74 5.79 -7.28
CA ASN A 46 1.08 6.01 -8.57
C ASN A 46 1.87 5.43 -9.75
N ILE A 47 3.20 5.48 -9.72
CA ILE A 47 4.02 4.86 -10.76
C ILE A 47 3.94 3.33 -10.66
N LEU A 48 4.13 2.76 -9.48
CA LEU A 48 4.12 1.32 -9.27
C LEU A 48 2.74 0.69 -9.57
N THR A 49 1.66 1.44 -9.35
CA THR A 49 0.29 1.02 -9.69
C THR A 49 -0.13 1.33 -11.14
N THR A 50 0.81 1.78 -11.98
CA THR A 50 0.59 2.13 -13.41
C THR A 50 -0.31 3.34 -13.66
N LEU A 51 -0.66 4.11 -12.65
CA LEU A 51 -1.47 5.34 -12.78
C LEU A 51 -0.66 6.51 -13.37
N LEU A 52 0.65 6.47 -13.24
CA LEU A 52 1.57 7.51 -13.70
C LEU A 52 2.78 6.87 -14.37
N PRO A 53 3.17 7.27 -15.61
CA PRO A 53 4.42 6.79 -16.19
C PRO A 53 5.64 7.44 -15.51
N PRO A 54 6.74 6.71 -15.31
CA PRO A 54 8.01 7.30 -14.89
C PRO A 54 8.60 8.18 -15.99
N SER A 55 9.50 9.09 -15.63
CA SER A 55 10.29 9.87 -16.60
C SER A 55 11.50 9.08 -17.11
N SER A 56 12.11 8.25 -16.26
CA SER A 56 13.18 7.31 -16.58
C SER A 56 13.31 6.23 -15.50
N GLY A 57 14.19 5.25 -15.73
CA GLY A 57 14.33 4.08 -14.86
C GLY A 57 13.29 3.00 -15.18
N THR A 58 13.33 1.90 -14.44
CA THR A 58 12.46 0.75 -14.66
C THR A 58 11.89 0.23 -13.33
N ALA A 59 10.77 -0.50 -13.41
CA ALA A 59 10.23 -1.23 -12.29
C ALA A 59 9.63 -2.57 -12.74
N ARG A 60 9.66 -3.57 -11.85
CA ARG A 60 8.99 -4.86 -11.99
C ARG A 60 8.12 -5.12 -10.78
N ILE A 61 6.88 -5.52 -11.00
CA ILE A 61 5.91 -5.80 -9.95
C ILE A 61 5.23 -7.14 -10.27
N GLY A 62 5.20 -8.07 -9.31
CA GLY A 62 4.64 -9.39 -9.50
C GLY A 62 5.24 -10.14 -10.71
N GLY A 63 6.54 -9.95 -10.98
CA GLY A 63 7.24 -10.53 -12.13
C GLY A 63 7.03 -9.79 -13.46
N HIS A 64 6.15 -8.79 -13.54
CA HIS A 64 5.84 -8.03 -14.76
C HIS A 64 6.61 -6.72 -14.84
N ASP A 65 7.13 -6.40 -16.03
CA ASP A 65 7.80 -5.11 -16.29
C ASP A 65 6.77 -3.98 -16.43
N LEU A 66 7.01 -2.85 -15.76
CA LEU A 66 6.09 -1.71 -15.76
C LEU A 66 5.89 -1.10 -17.16
N GLY A 67 6.95 -1.03 -17.95
CA GLY A 67 6.93 -0.40 -19.27
C GLY A 67 6.25 -1.26 -20.34
N ARG A 68 6.59 -2.56 -20.40
CA ARG A 68 6.11 -3.48 -21.44
C ARG A 68 4.96 -4.37 -20.99
N GLY A 69 4.80 -4.55 -19.69
CA GLY A 69 3.86 -5.48 -19.07
C GLY A 69 2.79 -4.83 -18.19
N ALA A 70 2.48 -3.54 -18.38
CA ALA A 70 1.54 -2.80 -17.52
C ALA A 70 0.19 -3.50 -17.30
N ALA A 71 -0.34 -4.21 -18.29
CA ALA A 71 -1.55 -5.02 -18.13
C ALA A 71 -1.34 -6.21 -17.19
N GLY A 72 -0.16 -6.84 -17.21
CA GLY A 72 0.24 -7.90 -16.27
C GLY A 72 0.37 -7.35 -14.85
N VAL A 73 1.04 -6.18 -14.71
CA VAL A 73 1.13 -5.48 -13.42
C VAL A 73 -0.27 -5.24 -12.84
N ARG A 74 -1.20 -4.63 -13.60
CA ARG A 74 -2.57 -4.36 -13.13
C ARG A 74 -3.35 -5.60 -12.70
N ARG A 75 -3.09 -6.76 -13.32
CA ARG A 75 -3.70 -8.04 -12.89
C ARG A 75 -3.06 -8.62 -11.64
N SER A 76 -1.81 -8.27 -11.34
CA SER A 76 -1.08 -8.79 -10.17
C SER A 76 -1.17 -7.91 -8.94
N ILE A 77 -1.74 -6.70 -9.05
CA ILE A 77 -1.82 -5.74 -7.95
C ILE A 77 -3.25 -5.42 -7.54
N GLY A 78 -3.47 -5.22 -6.24
CA GLY A 78 -4.60 -4.47 -5.69
C GLY A 78 -4.14 -3.07 -5.29
N TYR A 79 -5.05 -2.09 -5.32
CA TYR A 79 -4.71 -0.72 -4.94
C TYR A 79 -5.83 -0.08 -4.12
N LEU A 80 -5.46 0.44 -2.96
CA LEU A 80 -6.29 1.26 -2.09
C LEU A 80 -5.76 2.70 -2.13
N PRO A 81 -6.45 3.65 -2.75
CA PRO A 81 -6.09 5.07 -2.68
C PRO A 81 -6.44 5.66 -1.30
N GLU A 82 -5.80 6.76 -0.91
CA GLU A 82 -6.11 7.48 0.33
C GLU A 82 -7.60 7.82 0.45
N ASN A 83 -8.22 8.26 -0.66
CA ASN A 83 -9.63 8.63 -0.74
C ASN A 83 -10.41 7.63 -1.59
N VAL A 84 -10.94 6.62 -0.94
CA VAL A 84 -11.77 5.58 -1.59
C VAL A 84 -13.14 6.13 -1.95
N GLN A 85 -13.57 5.88 -3.18
CA GLN A 85 -14.88 6.28 -3.68
C GLN A 85 -15.75 5.07 -4.02
N PHE A 86 -16.99 5.10 -3.57
CA PHE A 86 -18.02 4.10 -3.85
C PHE A 86 -19.31 4.78 -4.29
N TYR A 87 -20.18 4.04 -4.95
CA TYR A 87 -21.54 4.48 -5.22
C TYR A 87 -22.34 4.45 -3.91
N GLY A 88 -22.57 5.60 -3.29
CA GLY A 88 -23.19 5.72 -1.97
C GLY A 88 -24.59 5.11 -1.85
N ASN A 89 -25.38 5.22 -2.93
CA ASN A 89 -26.74 4.68 -3.02
C ASN A 89 -26.82 3.15 -3.21
N LEU A 90 -25.69 2.51 -3.54
CA LEU A 90 -25.60 1.05 -3.64
C LEU A 90 -25.11 0.45 -2.32
N THR A 91 -25.45 -0.81 -2.10
CA THR A 91 -24.91 -1.60 -0.99
C THR A 91 -23.43 -1.93 -1.22
N LEU A 92 -22.74 -2.38 -0.17
CA LEU A 92 -21.37 -2.85 -0.29
C LEU A 92 -21.25 -4.02 -1.29
N GLU A 93 -22.15 -5.01 -1.20
CA GLU A 93 -22.15 -6.16 -2.12
C GLU A 93 -22.39 -5.74 -3.57
N GLU A 94 -23.33 -4.83 -3.83
CA GLU A 94 -23.59 -4.31 -5.19
C GLU A 94 -22.36 -3.57 -5.75
N ASN A 95 -21.70 -2.73 -4.95
CA ASN A 95 -20.45 -2.08 -5.34
C ASN A 95 -19.35 -3.12 -5.67
N LEU A 96 -19.13 -4.10 -4.78
CA LEU A 96 -18.10 -5.11 -4.98
C LEU A 96 -18.38 -5.99 -6.22
N LEU A 97 -19.64 -6.37 -6.45
CA LEU A 97 -20.03 -7.12 -7.66
C LEU A 97 -19.79 -6.30 -8.93
N PHE A 98 -20.07 -4.99 -8.90
CA PHE A 98 -19.78 -4.10 -10.02
C PHE A 98 -18.27 -4.06 -10.33
N PHE A 99 -17.42 -3.86 -9.31
CA PHE A 99 -15.97 -3.83 -9.49
C PHE A 99 -15.38 -5.19 -9.87
N ALA A 100 -15.92 -6.30 -9.35
CA ALA A 100 -15.53 -7.65 -9.76
C ALA A 100 -15.79 -7.87 -11.25
N GLY A 101 -16.95 -7.40 -11.76
CA GLY A 101 -17.26 -7.43 -13.19
C GLY A 101 -16.29 -6.61 -14.03
N LEU A 102 -15.93 -5.39 -13.61
CA LEU A 102 -14.94 -4.55 -14.29
C LEU A 102 -13.54 -5.18 -14.31
N SER A 103 -13.19 -5.92 -13.25
CA SER A 103 -11.90 -6.61 -13.14
C SER A 103 -11.86 -7.95 -13.87
N GLY A 104 -12.96 -8.39 -14.48
CA GLY A 104 -13.03 -9.66 -15.20
C GLY A 104 -12.93 -10.89 -14.31
N VAL A 105 -13.44 -10.82 -13.07
CA VAL A 105 -13.42 -11.92 -12.12
C VAL A 105 -14.43 -13.01 -12.56
N ASP A 106 -13.97 -14.25 -12.78
CA ASP A 106 -14.79 -15.34 -13.30
C ASP A 106 -15.97 -15.73 -12.42
N ARG A 107 -15.79 -15.65 -11.07
CA ARG A 107 -16.81 -16.00 -10.08
C ARG A 107 -17.06 -14.83 -9.13
N PRO A 108 -17.73 -13.76 -9.59
CA PRO A 108 -17.79 -12.51 -8.84
C PRO A 108 -18.45 -12.66 -7.47
N ARG A 109 -19.52 -13.46 -7.32
CA ARG A 109 -20.17 -13.66 -6.01
C ARG A 109 -19.25 -14.36 -5.00
N ALA A 110 -18.59 -15.44 -5.39
CA ALA A 110 -17.65 -16.13 -4.51
C ALA A 110 -16.46 -15.25 -4.15
N ALA A 111 -15.95 -14.45 -5.08
CA ALA A 111 -14.88 -13.50 -4.82
C ALA A 111 -15.30 -12.39 -3.84
N VAL A 112 -16.53 -11.89 -3.97
CA VAL A 112 -17.09 -10.90 -3.04
C VAL A 112 -17.25 -11.49 -1.64
N GLU A 113 -17.79 -12.71 -1.52
CA GLU A 113 -17.93 -13.42 -0.23
C GLU A 113 -16.56 -13.58 0.45
N ALA A 114 -15.57 -14.10 -0.28
CA ALA A 114 -14.20 -14.26 0.22
C ALA A 114 -13.54 -12.93 0.61
N ALA A 115 -13.73 -11.88 -0.19
CA ALA A 115 -13.19 -10.56 0.11
C ALA A 115 -13.84 -9.94 1.36
N LEU A 116 -15.16 -10.11 1.54
CA LEU A 116 -15.87 -9.65 2.73
C LEU A 116 -15.42 -10.39 3.99
N GLU A 117 -15.17 -11.69 3.90
CA GLU A 117 -14.62 -12.49 4.98
C GLU A 117 -13.22 -12.02 5.35
N ALA A 118 -12.33 -11.84 4.38
CA ALA A 118 -10.95 -11.41 4.58
C ALA A 118 -10.82 -10.03 5.26
N VAL A 119 -11.82 -9.13 5.09
CA VAL A 119 -11.84 -7.82 5.75
C VAL A 119 -12.80 -7.76 6.96
N HIS A 120 -13.29 -8.91 7.43
CA HIS A 120 -14.24 -9.02 8.56
C HIS A 120 -15.54 -8.23 8.36
N PHE A 121 -16.13 -8.32 7.15
CA PHE A 121 -17.35 -7.60 6.75
C PHE A 121 -18.52 -8.51 6.33
N THR A 122 -18.50 -9.79 6.72
CA THR A 122 -19.56 -10.78 6.36
C THR A 122 -20.99 -10.34 6.66
N GLY A 123 -21.21 -9.51 7.70
CA GLY A 123 -22.53 -8.99 8.04
C GLY A 123 -22.91 -7.65 7.38
N PHE A 124 -22.03 -7.02 6.62
CA PHE A 124 -22.20 -5.65 6.12
C PHE A 124 -22.59 -5.56 4.64
N GLY A 125 -22.61 -6.67 3.91
CA GLY A 125 -22.83 -6.70 2.45
C GLY A 125 -24.08 -5.95 1.98
N ARG A 126 -25.17 -5.99 2.76
CA ARG A 126 -26.46 -5.36 2.42
C ARG A 126 -26.60 -3.91 2.89
N GLN A 127 -25.61 -3.35 3.58
CA GLN A 127 -25.63 -1.95 4.01
C GLN A 127 -25.20 -1.02 2.89
N ARG A 128 -25.86 0.14 2.78
CA ARG A 128 -25.53 1.16 1.78
C ARG A 128 -24.23 1.87 2.13
N MET A 129 -23.39 2.14 1.12
CA MET A 129 -22.09 2.75 1.30
C MET A 129 -22.14 4.17 1.87
N GLU A 130 -23.23 4.92 1.67
CA GLU A 130 -23.42 6.26 2.25
C GLU A 130 -23.42 6.25 3.79
N THR A 131 -23.79 5.10 4.42
CA THR A 131 -23.83 4.94 5.88
C THR A 131 -22.48 4.55 6.50
N PHE A 132 -21.46 4.28 5.68
CA PHE A 132 -20.16 3.81 6.17
C PHE A 132 -19.31 4.94 6.73
N SER A 133 -18.70 4.70 7.90
CA SER A 133 -17.64 5.57 8.43
C SER A 133 -16.40 5.54 7.51
N LYS A 134 -15.45 6.46 7.73
CA LYS A 134 -14.20 6.47 6.96
C LYS A 134 -13.45 5.13 7.10
N GLY A 135 -13.31 4.59 8.32
CA GLY A 135 -12.65 3.31 8.55
C GLY A 135 -13.36 2.13 7.89
N MET A 136 -14.70 2.13 7.89
CA MET A 136 -15.48 1.13 7.15
C MET A 136 -15.25 1.24 5.64
N ARG A 137 -15.17 2.45 5.08
CA ARG A 137 -14.86 2.67 3.65
C ARG A 137 -13.46 2.19 3.29
N GLN A 138 -12.46 2.41 4.16
CA GLN A 138 -11.10 1.89 3.95
C GLN A 138 -11.08 0.36 3.89
N ARG A 139 -11.73 -0.34 4.83
CA ARG A 139 -11.85 -1.79 4.79
C ARG A 139 -12.62 -2.30 3.55
N ALA A 140 -13.70 -1.63 3.17
CA ALA A 140 -14.42 -1.92 1.92
C ALA A 140 -13.53 -1.73 0.69
N GLY A 141 -12.66 -0.71 0.70
CA GLY A 141 -11.68 -0.46 -0.35
C GLY A 141 -10.63 -1.57 -0.45
N ILE A 142 -10.17 -2.12 0.68
CA ILE A 142 -9.32 -3.32 0.68
C ILE A 142 -10.08 -4.50 0.08
N ALA A 143 -11.35 -4.76 0.48
CA ALA A 143 -12.16 -5.81 -0.12
C ALA A 143 -12.25 -5.67 -1.64
N GLN A 144 -12.50 -4.46 -2.15
CA GLN A 144 -12.49 -4.17 -3.58
C GLN A 144 -11.13 -4.48 -4.23
N ALA A 145 -10.03 -4.06 -3.59
CA ALA A 145 -8.68 -4.21 -4.13
C ALA A 145 -8.22 -5.68 -4.24
N ILE A 146 -8.80 -6.59 -3.43
CA ILE A 146 -8.42 -8.00 -3.40
C ILE A 146 -9.37 -8.94 -4.17
N LEU A 147 -10.44 -8.43 -4.83
CA LEU A 147 -11.45 -9.23 -5.54
C LEU A 147 -10.88 -10.20 -6.58
N HIS A 148 -9.77 -9.84 -7.22
CA HIS A 148 -9.09 -10.64 -8.24
C HIS A 148 -7.87 -11.40 -7.71
N ALA A 149 -7.75 -11.55 -6.38
CA ALA A 149 -6.68 -12.25 -5.68
C ALA A 149 -5.26 -11.78 -6.12
N PRO A 150 -4.91 -10.48 -5.95
CA PRO A 150 -3.61 -9.96 -6.37
C PRO A 150 -2.46 -10.52 -5.52
N ALA A 151 -1.27 -10.59 -6.11
CA ALA A 151 -0.05 -10.97 -5.39
C ALA A 151 0.50 -9.83 -4.52
N VAL A 152 0.25 -8.57 -4.93
CA VAL A 152 0.75 -7.37 -4.25
C VAL A 152 -0.40 -6.40 -3.99
N LEU A 153 -0.51 -5.91 -2.76
CA LEU A 153 -1.49 -4.89 -2.37
C LEU A 153 -0.79 -3.57 -2.05
N PHE A 154 -1.14 -2.52 -2.80
CA PHE A 154 -0.68 -1.16 -2.55
C PHE A 154 -1.72 -0.40 -1.73
N LEU A 155 -1.29 0.25 -0.64
CA LEU A 155 -2.11 1.04 0.25
C LEU A 155 -1.51 2.46 0.37
N ASP A 156 -2.23 3.48 -0.09
CA ASP A 156 -1.77 4.87 0.01
C ASP A 156 -2.40 5.54 1.22
N GLU A 157 -1.59 5.81 2.26
CA GLU A 157 -2.00 6.43 3.54
C GLU A 157 -3.26 5.77 4.16
N PRO A 158 -3.32 4.43 4.32
CA PRO A 158 -4.56 3.71 4.61
C PRO A 158 -5.18 4.07 5.96
N THR A 159 -4.38 4.54 6.92
CA THR A 159 -4.82 4.89 8.29
C THR A 159 -5.07 6.38 8.48
N SER A 160 -4.84 7.20 7.45
CA SER A 160 -4.99 8.66 7.52
C SER A 160 -6.41 9.06 7.95
N GLY A 161 -6.51 9.84 9.04
CA GLY A 161 -7.78 10.38 9.55
C GLY A 161 -8.75 9.34 10.09
N LEU A 162 -8.29 8.15 10.46
CA LEU A 162 -9.05 7.17 11.20
C LEU A 162 -8.92 7.43 12.71
N ASP A 163 -9.96 7.04 13.45
CA ASP A 163 -9.88 6.95 14.91
C ASP A 163 -9.02 5.75 15.36
N PRO A 164 -8.58 5.69 16.62
CA PRO A 164 -7.70 4.61 17.09
C PRO A 164 -8.29 3.20 16.88
N GLN A 165 -9.60 3.04 16.99
CA GLN A 165 -10.27 1.77 16.80
C GLN A 165 -10.27 1.37 15.31
N GLY A 166 -10.53 2.32 14.42
CA GLY A 166 -10.44 2.11 12.96
C GLY A 166 -9.05 1.72 12.51
N VAL A 167 -8.01 2.36 13.07
CA VAL A 167 -6.60 2.01 12.83
C VAL A 167 -6.31 0.57 13.28
N ALA A 168 -6.74 0.18 14.49
CA ALA A 168 -6.54 -1.17 15.02
C ALA A 168 -7.19 -2.24 14.12
N HIS A 169 -8.46 -2.06 13.75
CA HIS A 169 -9.16 -2.99 12.85
C HIS A 169 -8.52 -3.08 11.47
N LEU A 170 -8.07 -1.95 10.91
CA LEU A 170 -7.41 -1.95 9.60
C LEU A 170 -6.07 -2.70 9.64
N ARG A 171 -5.31 -2.53 10.74
CA ARG A 171 -4.06 -3.25 10.98
C ARG A 171 -4.29 -4.76 11.05
N GLU A 172 -5.31 -5.22 11.77
CA GLU A 172 -5.68 -6.63 11.83
C GLU A 172 -5.96 -7.21 10.44
N VAL A 173 -6.71 -6.48 9.61
CA VAL A 173 -6.97 -6.87 8.22
C VAL A 173 -5.67 -6.97 7.41
N ILE A 174 -4.79 -5.96 7.48
CA ILE A 174 -3.52 -5.93 6.75
C ILE A 174 -2.64 -7.13 7.15
N ILE A 175 -2.47 -7.36 8.45
CA ILE A 175 -1.66 -8.48 8.97
C ILE A 175 -2.30 -9.83 8.59
N GLY A 176 -3.64 -9.93 8.66
CA GLY A 176 -4.39 -11.13 8.28
C GLY A 176 -4.16 -11.48 6.80
N LEU A 177 -4.30 -10.51 5.90
CA LEU A 177 -4.06 -10.70 4.46
C LEU A 177 -2.65 -11.19 4.16
N ASN A 178 -1.64 -10.63 4.83
CA ASN A 178 -0.27 -11.08 4.67
C ASN A 178 -0.07 -12.51 5.19
N ARG A 179 -0.51 -12.78 6.42
CA ARG A 179 -0.27 -14.07 7.09
C ARG A 179 -1.04 -15.23 6.46
N GLU A 180 -2.30 -15.02 6.08
CA GLU A 180 -3.20 -16.10 5.64
C GLU A 180 -3.11 -16.34 4.14
N PHE A 181 -2.85 -15.30 3.35
CA PHE A 181 -2.79 -15.39 1.89
C PHE A 181 -1.38 -15.23 1.33
N GLY A 182 -0.36 -14.98 2.17
CA GLY A 182 1.01 -14.73 1.70
C GLY A 182 1.16 -13.45 0.88
N MET A 183 0.18 -12.54 0.95
CA MET A 183 0.11 -11.34 0.13
C MET A 183 1.25 -10.37 0.50
N THR A 184 1.98 -9.88 -0.50
CA THR A 184 2.92 -8.78 -0.28
C THR A 184 2.17 -7.47 -0.17
N ILE A 185 2.46 -6.67 0.85
CA ILE A 185 1.77 -5.40 1.08
C ILE A 185 2.78 -4.26 1.04
N PHE A 186 2.51 -3.25 0.23
CA PHE A 186 3.26 -2.02 0.15
C PHE A 186 2.39 -0.87 0.62
N MET A 187 2.73 -0.25 1.74
CA MET A 187 1.95 0.88 2.25
C MET A 187 2.80 2.15 2.36
N SER A 188 2.28 3.26 1.85
CA SER A 188 2.82 4.58 2.16
C SER A 188 2.21 5.08 3.45
N THR A 189 3.01 5.70 4.32
CA THR A 189 2.50 6.34 5.53
C THR A 189 3.48 7.36 6.08
N HIS A 190 2.96 8.30 6.86
CA HIS A 190 3.74 9.22 7.69
C HIS A 190 3.57 8.90 9.20
N LEU A 191 2.77 7.88 9.54
CA LEU A 191 2.49 7.49 10.94
C LEU A 191 3.46 6.40 11.40
N LEU A 192 4.60 6.81 11.93
CA LEU A 192 5.71 5.93 12.33
C LEU A 192 5.31 4.90 13.40
N ALA A 193 4.47 5.30 14.36
CA ALA A 193 3.97 4.39 15.41
C ALA A 193 3.17 3.18 14.86
N GLU A 194 2.55 3.30 13.68
CA GLU A 194 1.83 2.20 13.04
C GLU A 194 2.77 1.25 12.32
N VAL A 195 3.90 1.76 11.84
CA VAL A 195 4.88 0.97 11.08
C VAL A 195 5.50 -0.13 11.94
N THR A 196 5.91 0.18 13.16
CA THR A 196 6.49 -0.81 14.10
C THR A 196 5.51 -1.93 14.46
N ARG A 197 4.21 -1.67 14.36
CA ARG A 197 3.14 -2.62 14.70
C ARG A 197 2.62 -3.41 13.51
N THR A 198 2.89 -2.96 12.30
CA THR A 198 2.29 -3.52 11.08
C THR A 198 3.33 -4.02 10.08
N CYS A 199 4.44 -3.29 9.90
CA CYS A 199 5.40 -3.58 8.85
C CYS A 199 6.49 -4.56 9.28
N THR A 200 6.99 -5.35 8.35
CA THR A 200 8.17 -6.22 8.51
C THR A 200 9.45 -5.50 8.08
N SER A 201 9.33 -4.61 7.09
CA SER A 201 10.43 -3.84 6.53
C SER A 201 10.00 -2.40 6.20
N ILE A 202 10.96 -1.50 6.11
CA ILE A 202 10.74 -0.07 5.87
C ILE A 202 11.69 0.47 4.81
N GLY A 203 11.23 1.53 4.12
CA GLY A 203 12.06 2.43 3.34
C GLY A 203 11.77 3.87 3.72
N ILE A 204 12.80 4.68 3.88
CA ILE A 204 12.66 6.11 4.18
C ILE A 204 12.95 6.91 2.93
N LEU A 205 11.96 7.66 2.48
CA LEU A 205 12.02 8.54 1.32
C LEU A 205 12.14 10.00 1.78
N SER A 206 13.20 10.67 1.37
CA SER A 206 13.41 12.10 1.63
C SER A 206 13.76 12.81 0.33
N SER A 207 13.05 13.90 0.05
CA SER A 207 13.27 14.73 -1.15
C SER A 207 13.36 13.93 -2.47
N GLY A 208 12.51 12.90 -2.61
CA GLY A 208 12.46 12.06 -3.80
C GLY A 208 13.47 10.92 -3.86
N SER A 209 14.38 10.81 -2.90
CA SER A 209 15.43 9.77 -2.84
C SER A 209 15.18 8.80 -1.68
N LEU A 210 15.43 7.52 -1.90
CA LEU A 210 15.44 6.51 -0.85
C LEU A 210 16.75 6.64 -0.07
N ILE A 211 16.67 7.10 1.18
CA ILE A 211 17.85 7.33 2.03
C ILE A 211 18.12 6.16 2.99
N TYR A 212 17.16 5.28 3.19
CA TYR A 212 17.28 4.10 4.04
C TYR A 212 16.31 2.99 3.64
N GLN A 213 16.74 1.73 3.74
CA GLN A 213 15.87 0.55 3.61
C GLN A 213 16.43 -0.59 4.47
N ASN A 214 15.59 -1.16 5.34
CA ASN A 214 15.96 -2.32 6.16
C ASN A 214 14.70 -3.02 6.71
N SER A 215 14.86 -4.19 7.35
CA SER A 215 13.80 -4.74 8.19
C SER A 215 13.57 -3.87 9.42
N VAL A 216 12.33 -3.85 9.94
CA VAL A 216 12.01 -3.11 11.18
C VAL A 216 12.86 -3.61 12.34
N ALA A 217 13.03 -4.94 12.47
CA ALA A 217 13.85 -5.53 13.52
C ALA A 217 15.33 -5.09 13.45
N ALA A 218 15.94 -5.15 12.26
CA ALA A 218 17.33 -4.70 12.08
C ALA A 218 17.48 -3.19 12.30
N THR A 219 16.48 -2.39 11.91
CA THR A 219 16.48 -0.94 12.17
C THR A 219 16.52 -0.65 13.67
N LEU A 220 15.64 -1.28 14.46
CA LEU A 220 15.64 -1.10 15.92
C LEU A 220 16.93 -1.58 16.59
N GLN A 221 17.54 -2.65 16.07
CA GLN A 221 18.84 -3.14 16.59
C GLN A 221 20.01 -2.21 16.27
N SER A 222 19.96 -1.54 15.10
CA SER A 222 21.04 -0.62 14.67
C SER A 222 21.06 0.70 15.43
N PHE A 223 19.97 1.03 16.15
CA PHE A 223 19.83 2.26 16.94
C PHE A 223 19.41 1.95 18.38
N PRO A 224 20.25 1.24 19.16
CA PRO A 224 19.88 0.74 20.50
C PRO A 224 19.62 1.84 21.53
N ASP A 225 20.14 3.04 21.30
CA ASP A 225 19.97 4.19 22.20
C ASP A 225 18.69 5.00 21.92
N GLN A 226 17.89 4.56 20.95
CA GLN A 226 16.65 5.26 20.58
C GLN A 226 15.43 4.51 21.12
N GLU A 227 14.50 5.24 21.75
CA GLU A 227 13.30 4.67 22.34
C GLU A 227 12.18 4.46 21.32
N SER A 228 12.23 5.17 20.19
CA SER A 228 11.16 5.14 19.18
C SER A 228 11.66 5.15 17.74
N LEU A 229 10.83 4.65 16.81
CA LEU A 229 11.11 4.74 15.39
C LEU A 229 11.11 6.19 14.89
N GLU A 230 10.39 7.08 15.57
CA GLU A 230 10.38 8.52 15.30
C GLU A 230 11.77 9.15 15.47
N GLU A 231 12.47 8.81 16.56
CA GLU A 231 13.83 9.29 16.81
C GLU A 231 14.81 8.74 15.79
N ILE A 232 14.70 7.44 15.46
CA ILE A 232 15.50 6.80 14.41
C ILE A 232 15.28 7.48 13.07
N TYR A 233 14.02 7.75 12.69
CA TYR A 233 13.66 8.44 11.46
C TYR A 233 14.34 9.81 11.36
N LEU A 234 14.24 10.63 12.42
CA LEU A 234 14.87 11.96 12.47
C LEU A 234 16.39 11.89 12.35
N ARG A 235 17.04 10.90 12.95
CA ARG A 235 18.49 10.70 12.85
C ARG A 235 18.90 10.32 11.41
N ILE A 236 18.16 9.43 10.78
CA ILE A 236 18.43 9.02 9.40
C ILE A 236 18.24 10.21 8.45
N GLU A 237 17.18 11.02 8.62
CA GLU A 237 16.97 12.25 7.84
C GLU A 237 18.10 13.28 8.06
N ALA A 238 18.70 13.33 9.25
CA ALA A 238 19.85 14.17 9.54
C ALA A 238 21.19 13.62 9.00
N GLY A 239 21.17 12.47 8.28
CA GLY A 239 22.36 11.87 7.66
C GLY A 239 23.11 10.87 8.54
N ALA A 240 22.61 10.52 9.71
CA ALA A 240 23.19 9.49 10.57
C ALA A 240 22.65 8.11 10.19
N VAL A 241 23.21 7.52 9.15
CA VAL A 241 22.92 6.12 8.77
C VAL A 241 23.97 5.22 9.44
N PRO A 242 23.58 4.07 10.05
CA PRO A 242 24.51 3.16 10.73
C PRO A 242 25.45 2.47 9.77
#